data_69808af3a4683b52dce0122ede1eda5a
#
_entry.id   69808af3a4683b52dce0122ede1eda5a
#
_cell.length_a   1.000
_cell.length_b   1.000
_cell.length_c   1.000
_cell.angle_alpha   90.00
_cell.angle_beta   90.00
_cell.angle_gamma   90.00
#
_symmetry.space_group_name_H-M   'P 1'
#
loop_
_entity.id
_entity.type
_entity.pdbx_description
1 polymer ?
#
loop_
_entity_poly.entity_id
_entity_poly.type
_entity_poly.pdbx_seq_one_letter_code
_entity_poly.pdbx_strand_id
1 'polypeptide(L)'
;KAKQKNVKVTNKYKATKAKTFKKKGKSYTFKATGVKGKAKVTYTASSKKIKVKNGKITLSKGIKKGTYKVTVKVAKTKNYSAYTKTVTIKVK
;
A
#
# COMPACT_ATOMS: atom_id res chain seq x y z
N LYS A 1 22.64 4.24 -12.33
CA LYS A 1 21.26 3.81 -12.59
C LYS A 1 20.31 4.98 -12.51
N ALA A 2 19.30 4.99 -13.34
CA ALA A 2 18.27 6.02 -13.29
C ALA A 2 17.36 5.80 -12.09
N LYS A 3 16.79 6.88 -11.56
CA LYS A 3 15.82 6.80 -10.47
C LYS A 3 14.42 6.59 -11.02
N GLN A 4 13.59 5.90 -10.24
CA GLN A 4 12.17 5.72 -10.59
C GLN A 4 11.42 7.04 -10.33
N LYS A 5 11.37 7.91 -11.33
CA LYS A 5 10.80 9.26 -11.16
C LYS A 5 9.29 9.34 -11.34
N ASN A 6 8.72 8.40 -12.07
CA ASN A 6 7.31 8.46 -12.45
C ASN A 6 6.42 7.47 -11.69
N VAL A 7 6.93 6.92 -10.59
CA VAL A 7 6.13 6.01 -9.79
C VAL A 7 5.06 6.79 -9.04
N LYS A 8 3.81 6.43 -9.25
CA LYS A 8 2.68 7.02 -8.55
C LYS A 8 1.93 5.94 -7.77
N VAL A 9 1.58 6.25 -6.54
CA VAL A 9 0.79 5.35 -5.72
C VAL A 9 -0.63 5.88 -5.65
N THR A 10 -1.58 5.07 -6.12
CA THR A 10 -3.00 5.40 -6.05
C THR A 10 -3.60 4.72 -4.84
N ASN A 11 -4.17 5.50 -3.93
CA ASN A 11 -4.78 4.99 -2.72
C ASN A 11 -6.19 5.57 -2.60
N LYS A 12 -7.19 4.73 -2.83
CA LYS A 12 -8.59 5.13 -2.72
C LYS A 12 -9.12 5.02 -1.30
N TYR A 13 -8.34 4.50 -0.37
CA TYR A 13 -8.73 4.42 1.01
C TYR A 13 -8.79 5.80 1.64
N LYS A 14 -9.87 6.09 2.34
CA LYS A 14 -10.01 7.30 3.14
C LYS A 14 -10.09 6.89 4.60
N ALA A 15 -9.70 7.78 5.51
CA ALA A 15 -9.77 7.50 6.94
C ALA A 15 -11.17 7.03 7.31
N THR A 16 -11.29 5.78 7.74
CA THR A 16 -12.56 5.12 8.02
C THR A 16 -12.61 4.73 9.50
N LYS A 17 -13.78 4.81 10.09
CA LYS A 17 -13.94 4.45 11.51
C LYS A 17 -13.76 2.95 11.72
N ALA A 18 -13.11 2.58 12.82
CA ALA A 18 -12.89 1.17 13.15
C ALA A 18 -14.18 0.37 13.25
N LYS A 19 -15.27 1.01 13.67
CA LYS A 19 -16.56 0.33 13.76
C LYS A 19 -17.06 -0.20 12.42
N THR A 20 -16.62 0.38 11.32
CA THR A 20 -16.97 -0.09 9.99
C THR A 20 -16.44 -1.49 9.72
N PHE A 21 -15.35 -1.86 10.38
CA PHE A 21 -14.69 -3.14 10.18
C PHE A 21 -15.03 -4.18 11.25
N LYS A 22 -15.95 -3.88 12.16
CA LYS A 22 -16.30 -4.82 13.24
C LYS A 22 -16.89 -6.11 12.72
N LYS A 23 -17.74 -6.05 11.72
CA LYS A 23 -18.46 -7.22 11.20
C LYS A 23 -17.79 -7.85 9.99
N LYS A 24 -17.11 -7.05 9.18
CA LYS A 24 -16.41 -7.54 8.00
C LYS A 24 -15.34 -6.57 7.55
N GLY A 25 -14.32 -7.10 6.91
CA GLY A 25 -13.28 -6.26 6.31
C GLY A 25 -13.75 -5.60 5.03
N LYS A 26 -12.97 -4.65 4.56
CA LYS A 26 -13.23 -3.95 3.29
C LYS A 26 -11.96 -3.84 2.48
N SER A 27 -12.11 -3.79 1.16
CA SER A 27 -11.00 -3.61 0.23
C SER A 27 -11.15 -2.29 -0.50
N TYR A 28 -10.01 -1.70 -0.80
CA TYR A 28 -9.93 -0.43 -1.53
C TYR A 28 -8.88 -0.55 -2.62
N THR A 29 -8.96 0.29 -3.64
CA THR A 29 -7.95 0.31 -4.68
C THR A 29 -6.66 0.91 -4.13
N PHE A 30 -5.56 0.19 -4.31
CA PHE A 30 -4.24 0.63 -3.89
C PHE A 30 -3.21 0.04 -4.85
N LYS A 31 -2.63 0.87 -5.70
CA LYS A 31 -1.68 0.37 -6.68
C LYS A 31 -0.58 1.37 -6.96
N ALA A 32 0.56 0.86 -7.38
CA ALA A 32 1.65 1.68 -7.85
C ALA A 32 1.68 1.64 -9.39
N THR A 33 1.82 2.80 -10.01
CA THR A 33 1.88 2.91 -11.47
C THR A 33 3.12 3.68 -11.88
N GLY A 34 3.45 3.64 -13.16
CA GLY A 34 4.61 4.36 -13.69
C GLY A 34 5.94 3.71 -13.39
N VAL A 35 5.94 2.45 -12.97
CA VAL A 35 7.16 1.70 -12.68
C VAL A 35 7.87 1.40 -13.99
N LYS A 36 9.16 1.74 -14.06
CA LYS A 36 9.98 1.53 -15.24
C LYS A 36 10.85 0.28 -15.11
N GLY A 37 11.27 -0.26 -16.25
CA GLY A 37 12.20 -1.39 -16.28
C GLY A 37 11.60 -2.72 -15.84
N LYS A 38 10.29 -2.85 -15.83
CA LYS A 38 9.58 -4.06 -15.40
C LYS A 38 9.97 -4.49 -13.99
N ALA A 39 10.22 -3.53 -13.12
CA ALA A 39 10.61 -3.82 -11.75
C ALA A 39 9.49 -4.49 -10.97
N LYS A 40 9.87 -5.38 -10.07
CA LYS A 40 8.92 -6.04 -9.20
C LYS A 40 8.51 -5.10 -8.09
N VAL A 41 7.20 -5.03 -7.81
CA VAL A 41 6.66 -4.18 -6.75
C VAL A 41 6.17 -5.05 -5.61
N THR A 42 6.61 -4.72 -4.40
CA THR A 42 6.24 -5.44 -3.19
C THR A 42 5.55 -4.49 -2.24
N TYR A 43 4.52 -4.98 -1.58
CA TYR A 43 3.75 -4.20 -0.61
C TYR A 43 3.88 -4.84 0.76
N THR A 44 4.14 -4.01 1.77
CA THR A 44 4.27 -4.47 3.17
C THR A 44 3.44 -3.56 4.06
N ALA A 45 2.66 -4.15 4.95
CA ALA A 45 1.86 -3.39 5.91
C ALA A 45 2.41 -3.57 7.32
N SER A 46 2.25 -2.54 8.16
CA SER A 46 2.72 -2.58 9.56
C SER A 46 1.84 -3.44 10.46
N SER A 47 0.67 -3.86 9.99
CA SER A 47 -0.27 -4.65 10.78
C SER A 47 -0.68 -5.91 10.02
N LYS A 48 -0.88 -7.00 10.77
CA LYS A 48 -1.41 -8.24 10.20
C LYS A 48 -2.85 -8.09 9.73
N LYS A 49 -3.54 -7.09 10.23
CA LYS A 49 -4.93 -6.82 9.84
C LYS A 49 -5.04 -6.08 8.50
N ILE A 50 -3.93 -5.62 7.97
CA ILE A 50 -3.90 -4.96 6.67
C ILE A 50 -3.14 -5.84 5.70
N LYS A 51 -3.78 -6.20 4.59
CA LYS A 51 -3.13 -6.94 3.51
C LYS A 51 -3.14 -6.10 2.26
N VAL A 52 -2.02 -6.02 1.59
CA VAL A 52 -1.90 -5.28 0.33
C VAL A 52 -1.45 -6.24 -0.74
N LYS A 53 -2.25 -6.30 -1.80
CA LYS A 53 -1.91 -7.06 -3.00
C LYS A 53 -1.85 -6.09 -4.17
N ASN A 54 -1.28 -6.54 -5.25
CA ASN A 54 -1.18 -5.70 -6.43
C ASN A 54 -2.59 -5.21 -6.82
N GLY A 55 -2.81 -3.92 -6.64
CA GLY A 55 -4.06 -3.26 -7.00
C GLY A 55 -5.09 -3.11 -5.89
N LYS A 56 -4.90 -3.76 -4.73
CA LYS A 56 -5.88 -3.68 -3.64
C LYS A 56 -5.24 -3.66 -2.27
N ILE A 57 -5.81 -2.85 -1.38
CA ILE A 57 -5.52 -2.91 0.04
C ILE A 57 -6.78 -3.42 0.74
N THR A 58 -6.62 -4.41 1.63
CA THR A 58 -7.72 -5.00 2.39
C THR A 58 -7.48 -4.78 3.87
N LEU A 59 -8.46 -4.17 4.53
CA LEU A 59 -8.45 -4.01 5.98
C LEU A 59 -9.34 -5.11 6.55
N SER A 60 -8.74 -5.95 7.41
CA SER A 60 -9.42 -7.13 7.93
C SER A 60 -10.47 -6.78 8.97
N LYS A 61 -11.42 -7.70 9.15
CA LYS A 61 -12.42 -7.62 10.21
C LYS A 61 -11.75 -7.45 11.56
N GLY A 62 -12.29 -6.54 12.38
CA GLY A 62 -11.80 -6.33 13.72
C GLY A 62 -10.55 -5.47 13.85
N ILE A 63 -10.16 -4.78 12.80
CA ILE A 63 -9.01 -3.88 12.89
C ILE A 63 -9.30 -2.77 13.89
N LYS A 64 -8.32 -2.46 14.73
CA LYS A 64 -8.47 -1.44 15.77
C LYS A 64 -8.14 -0.05 15.23
N LYS A 65 -8.68 0.97 15.89
CA LYS A 65 -8.34 2.35 15.54
C LYS A 65 -6.85 2.59 15.76
N GLY A 66 -6.26 3.43 14.94
CA GLY A 66 -4.84 3.75 15.03
C GLY A 66 -4.28 4.16 13.69
N THR A 67 -2.99 4.41 13.69
CA THR A 67 -2.26 4.77 12.48
C THR A 67 -1.44 3.58 12.02
N TYR A 68 -1.62 3.18 10.78
CA TYR A 68 -0.88 2.08 10.18
C TYR A 68 -0.10 2.58 8.98
N LYS A 69 0.96 1.90 8.65
CA LYS A 69 1.80 2.27 7.50
C LYS A 69 1.88 1.12 6.51
N VAL A 70 1.79 1.47 5.25
CA VAL A 70 1.98 0.53 4.14
C VAL A 70 3.19 1.00 3.34
N THR A 71 4.16 0.12 3.18
CA THR A 71 5.36 0.41 2.41
C THR A 71 5.28 -0.23 1.04
N VAL A 72 5.47 0.59 0.01
CA VAL A 72 5.55 0.13 -1.38
C VAL A 72 7.02 0.10 -1.75
N LYS A 73 7.53 -1.08 -2.12
CA LYS A 73 8.92 -1.23 -2.55
C LYS A 73 8.98 -1.66 -4.00
N VAL A 74 9.72 -0.90 -4.79
CA VAL A 74 10.00 -1.24 -6.18
C VAL A 74 11.44 -1.76 -6.22
N ALA A 75 11.62 -3.00 -6.65
CA ALA A 75 12.94 -3.62 -6.69
C ALA A 75 13.83 -2.92 -7.71
N LYS A 76 15.12 -2.90 -7.42
CA LYS A 76 16.08 -2.37 -8.38
C LYS A 76 16.12 -3.26 -9.63
N THR A 77 16.38 -2.64 -10.76
CA THR A 77 16.57 -3.35 -12.01
C THR A 77 17.95 -3.00 -12.57
N LYS A 78 18.28 -3.57 -13.71
CA LYS A 78 19.55 -3.29 -14.38
C LYS A 78 19.72 -1.79 -14.66
N ASN A 79 18.66 -1.11 -15.03
CA ASN A 79 18.70 0.29 -15.46
C ASN A 79 18.12 1.29 -14.46
N TYR A 80 17.48 0.82 -13.40
CA TYR A 80 16.80 1.70 -12.43
C TYR A 80 17.11 1.29 -11.01
N SER A 81 17.23 2.28 -10.14
CA SER A 81 17.44 2.08 -8.71
C SER A 81 16.15 1.66 -8.03
N ALA A 82 16.28 1.05 -6.86
CA ALA A 82 15.12 0.71 -6.05
C ALA A 82 14.38 1.98 -5.61
N TYR A 83 13.07 1.86 -5.40
CA TYR A 83 12.24 2.95 -4.94
C TYR A 83 11.37 2.47 -3.79
N THR A 84 11.22 3.30 -2.78
CA THR A 84 10.40 2.98 -1.61
C THR A 84 9.50 4.17 -1.28
N LYS A 85 8.23 3.89 -1.02
CA LYS A 85 7.29 4.91 -0.58
C LYS A 85 6.43 4.35 0.55
N THR A 86 6.23 5.17 1.58
CA THR A 86 5.37 4.81 2.71
C THR A 86 4.07 5.58 2.64
N VAL A 87 2.96 4.87 2.79
CA VAL A 87 1.62 5.46 2.80
C VAL A 87 1.01 5.23 4.17
N THR A 88 0.42 6.29 4.74
CA THR A 88 -0.22 6.22 6.05
C THR A 88 -1.69 5.82 5.89
N ILE A 89 -2.10 4.82 6.67
CA ILE A 89 -3.49 4.34 6.70
C ILE A 89 -4.03 4.66 8.08
N LYS A 90 -5.03 5.53 8.15
CA LYS A 90 -5.66 5.88 9.43
C LYS A 90 -6.99 5.17 9.61
N VAL A 91 -7.18 4.57 10.79
CA VAL A 91 -8.45 3.99 11.21
C VAL A 91 -8.90 4.79 12.43
N LYS A 92 -10.03 5.43 12.31
CA LYS A 92 -10.54 6.34 13.37
C LYS A 92 -11.32 5.63 14.46
#